data_4fd8c4243b424670b2009536fb262e21
#
_entry.id   4fd8c4243b424670b2009536fb262e21
#
_cell.length_a   1.000
_cell.length_b   1.000
_cell.length_c   1.000
_cell.angle_alpha   90.00
_cell.angle_beta   90.00
_cell.angle_gamma   90.00
#
_symmetry.space_group_name_H-M   'P 1'
#
loop_
_entity.id
_entity.type
_entity.pdbx_description
1 polymer ?
#
loop_
_entity_poly.entity_id
_entity_poly.type
_entity_poly.pdbx_seq_one_letter_code
_entity_poly.pdbx_strand_id
1 'polypeptide(L)'
;MRVQAWATAAVLALTAAACSEQKSAPAPAETAAPVLTGRAAVYAAGEKDAEAFVRALYARVSEPKDTPDPAEATITPGRDPLYSRTMNALIGVDDREAKRKKTAPRLNYDPICACQDAEAFALRSVNMTPESPQAATVEVVFANHGQDHRQTLKLLKEGPMWRIADVIDDKGKSLHDDLMAIAEKAPS
;
A
#
# COMPACT_ATOMS: atom_id res chain seq x y z
N MET A 1 -72.32 25.63 -24.40
CA MET A 1 -73.11 24.98 -25.51
C MET A 1 -72.53 23.62 -25.77
N ARG A 2 -73.45 22.64 -25.66
CA ARG A 2 -73.46 21.27 -26.20
C ARG A 2 -72.42 20.25 -25.72
N VAL A 3 -72.96 19.44 -24.89
CA VAL A 3 -72.75 18.02 -24.54
C VAL A 3 -72.69 17.13 -25.78
N GLN A 4 -71.82 16.13 -25.79
CA GLN A 4 -72.16 14.84 -26.37
C GLN A 4 -71.34 13.72 -25.68
N ALA A 5 -72.05 12.87 -25.01
CA ALA A 5 -71.64 11.59 -24.53
C ALA A 5 -71.75 10.53 -25.64
N TRP A 6 -70.83 9.61 -25.71
CA TRP A 6 -71.03 8.29 -26.34
C TRP A 6 -70.43 7.21 -25.48
N ALA A 7 -71.28 6.37 -25.05
CA ALA A 7 -70.96 5.09 -24.37
C ALA A 7 -70.91 3.99 -25.45
N THR A 8 -69.96 3.07 -25.33
CA THR A 8 -70.10 1.70 -25.85
C THR A 8 -69.11 0.76 -25.17
N ALA A 9 -69.71 -0.12 -24.40
CA ALA A 9 -69.67 -1.58 -24.45
C ALA A 9 -68.35 -2.32 -24.12
N ALA A 10 -68.42 -3.04 -23.04
CA ALA A 10 -67.49 -4.03 -22.51
C ALA A 10 -67.33 -5.26 -23.44
N VAL A 11 -66.11 -5.74 -23.55
CA VAL A 11 -65.80 -7.13 -23.90
C VAL A 11 -64.80 -7.68 -22.89
N LEU A 12 -65.25 -8.58 -22.00
CA LEU A 12 -64.41 -9.41 -21.18
C LEU A 12 -63.78 -10.51 -22.05
N ALA A 13 -62.45 -10.45 -22.18
CA ALA A 13 -61.68 -11.59 -22.64
C ALA A 13 -60.85 -12.12 -21.46
N LEU A 14 -61.27 -13.26 -20.88
CA LEU A 14 -60.46 -14.05 -19.97
C LEU A 14 -59.34 -14.70 -20.76
N THR A 15 -58.11 -14.24 -20.59
CA THR A 15 -56.92 -14.97 -21.00
C THR A 15 -56.28 -15.57 -19.76
N ALA A 16 -56.32 -16.91 -19.66
CA ALA A 16 -55.61 -17.69 -18.67
C ALA A 16 -54.08 -17.49 -18.90
N ALA A 17 -53.43 -16.78 -17.98
CA ALA A 17 -51.98 -16.71 -17.95
C ALA A 17 -51.45 -17.99 -17.31
N ALA A 18 -50.89 -18.89 -18.12
CA ALA A 18 -50.07 -20.00 -17.65
C ALA A 18 -48.77 -19.41 -17.05
N CYS A 19 -48.62 -19.49 -15.72
CA CYS A 19 -47.36 -19.22 -15.05
C CYS A 19 -46.37 -20.31 -15.45
N SER A 20 -45.51 -20.02 -16.41
CA SER A 20 -44.26 -20.77 -16.59
C SER A 20 -43.32 -20.38 -15.47
N GLU A 21 -43.10 -21.25 -14.47
CA GLU A 21 -41.99 -21.16 -13.53
C GLU A 21 -40.68 -21.31 -14.31
N GLN A 22 -40.13 -20.18 -14.71
CA GLN A 22 -38.80 -20.13 -15.26
C GLN A 22 -37.84 -20.30 -14.11
N LYS A 23 -37.42 -21.56 -13.89
CA LYS A 23 -36.37 -21.93 -12.94
C LYS A 23 -35.09 -21.19 -13.37
N SER A 24 -34.83 -20.04 -12.71
CA SER A 24 -33.61 -19.27 -12.90
C SER A 24 -32.43 -20.19 -12.63
N ALA A 25 -31.62 -20.43 -13.63
CA ALA A 25 -30.34 -21.09 -13.44
C ALA A 25 -29.50 -20.24 -12.44
N PRO A 26 -28.80 -20.88 -11.48
CA PRO A 26 -27.91 -20.15 -10.59
C PRO A 26 -26.87 -19.39 -11.41
N ALA A 27 -26.75 -18.08 -11.17
CA ALA A 27 -25.70 -17.27 -11.76
C ALA A 27 -24.35 -17.92 -11.48
N PRO A 28 -23.41 -17.93 -12.44
CA PRO A 28 -22.05 -18.43 -12.20
C PRO A 28 -21.50 -17.74 -10.96
N ALA A 29 -21.03 -18.51 -9.98
CA ALA A 29 -20.37 -17.96 -8.81
C ALA A 29 -19.18 -17.12 -9.32
N GLU A 30 -19.28 -15.82 -9.11
CA GLU A 30 -18.20 -14.88 -9.40
C GLU A 30 -17.03 -15.31 -8.51
N THR A 31 -16.00 -15.90 -9.14
CA THR A 31 -14.80 -16.32 -8.43
C THR A 31 -14.17 -15.06 -7.87
N ALA A 32 -14.29 -14.84 -6.58
CA ALA A 32 -13.67 -13.69 -5.92
C ALA A 32 -12.18 -13.66 -6.26
N ALA A 33 -11.69 -12.51 -6.72
CA ALA A 33 -10.27 -12.33 -7.00
C ALA A 33 -9.45 -12.69 -5.74
N PRO A 34 -8.29 -13.33 -5.89
CA PRO A 34 -7.46 -13.71 -4.76
C PRO A 34 -7.10 -12.48 -3.93
N VAL A 35 -7.27 -12.57 -2.62
CA VAL A 35 -6.86 -11.50 -1.69
C VAL A 35 -5.34 -11.46 -1.69
N LEU A 36 -4.76 -10.34 -2.12
CA LEU A 36 -3.33 -10.11 -2.10
C LEU A 36 -2.88 -9.83 -0.65
N THR A 37 -1.78 -10.43 -0.24
CA THR A 37 -1.12 -10.22 1.06
C THR A 37 0.36 -9.89 0.85
N GLY A 38 1.05 -9.50 1.92
CA GLY A 38 2.47 -9.22 1.87
C GLY A 38 2.84 -8.10 0.90
N ARG A 39 3.97 -8.24 0.25
CA ARG A 39 4.49 -7.27 -0.73
C ARG A 39 3.59 -7.10 -1.96
N ALA A 40 2.91 -8.16 -2.38
CA ALA A 40 1.99 -8.07 -3.52
C ALA A 40 0.84 -7.10 -3.24
N ALA A 41 0.30 -7.09 -2.02
CA ALA A 41 -0.71 -6.12 -1.61
C ALA A 41 -0.15 -4.68 -1.59
N VAL A 42 1.08 -4.50 -1.11
CA VAL A 42 1.74 -3.19 -1.08
C VAL A 42 1.97 -2.65 -2.50
N TYR A 43 2.43 -3.49 -3.42
CA TYR A 43 2.63 -3.08 -4.82
C TYR A 43 1.33 -2.68 -5.49
N ALA A 44 0.29 -3.50 -5.37
CA ALA A 44 -1.02 -3.18 -5.92
C ALA A 44 -1.63 -1.90 -5.32
N ALA A 45 -1.41 -1.64 -4.04
CA ALA A 45 -1.81 -0.40 -3.39
C ALA A 45 -1.00 0.80 -3.89
N GLY A 46 0.32 0.62 -4.11
CA GLY A 46 1.22 1.66 -4.62
C GLY A 46 0.88 2.12 -6.05
N GLU A 47 0.25 1.26 -6.84
CA GLU A 47 -0.24 1.63 -8.16
C GLU A 47 -1.55 2.46 -8.13
N LYS A 48 -2.29 2.40 -7.03
CA LYS A 48 -3.53 3.16 -6.86
C LYS A 48 -3.24 4.60 -6.43
N ASP A 49 -2.81 4.77 -5.20
CA ASP A 49 -2.57 6.07 -4.60
C ASP A 49 -1.58 5.98 -3.42
N ALA A 50 -1.09 7.15 -2.98
CA ALA A 50 -0.09 7.25 -1.92
C ALA A 50 -0.61 6.80 -0.54
N GLU A 51 -1.87 7.08 -0.21
CA GLU A 51 -2.43 6.70 1.10
C GLU A 51 -2.65 5.20 1.18
N ALA A 52 -3.21 4.59 0.11
CA ALA A 52 -3.37 3.14 0.03
C ALA A 52 -2.02 2.43 0.12
N PHE A 53 -0.98 2.96 -0.53
CA PHE A 53 0.39 2.45 -0.43
C PHE A 53 0.89 2.43 1.01
N VAL A 54 0.78 3.55 1.73
CA VAL A 54 1.24 3.64 3.12
C VAL A 54 0.45 2.71 4.03
N ARG A 55 -0.88 2.68 3.89
CA ARG A 55 -1.72 1.77 4.70
C ARG A 55 -1.35 0.31 4.49
N ALA A 56 -1.13 -0.12 3.24
CA ALA A 56 -0.70 -1.49 2.93
C ALA A 56 0.71 -1.79 3.46
N LEU A 57 1.63 -0.80 3.38
CA LEU A 57 2.99 -0.91 3.89
C LEU A 57 3.00 -1.21 5.41
N TYR A 58 2.22 -0.45 6.19
CA TYR A 58 2.13 -0.66 7.63
C TYR A 58 1.28 -1.88 8.01
N ALA A 59 0.27 -2.25 7.21
CA ALA A 59 -0.49 -3.49 7.42
C ALA A 59 0.42 -4.72 7.30
N ARG A 60 1.36 -4.74 6.34
CA ARG A 60 2.34 -5.81 6.16
C ARG A 60 3.20 -6.03 7.42
N VAL A 61 3.54 -4.97 8.16
CA VAL A 61 4.31 -5.09 9.41
C VAL A 61 3.55 -5.89 10.47
N SER A 62 2.21 -5.86 10.43
CA SER A 62 1.34 -6.61 11.36
C SER A 62 1.06 -8.04 10.91
N GLU A 63 1.48 -8.44 9.71
CA GLU A 63 1.25 -9.79 9.21
C GLU A 63 2.10 -10.82 9.96
N PRO A 64 1.57 -12.04 10.17
CA PRO A 64 2.34 -13.12 10.78
C PRO A 64 3.60 -13.42 9.96
N LYS A 65 4.76 -13.42 10.61
CA LYS A 65 6.07 -13.68 9.98
C LYS A 65 6.24 -15.12 9.49
N ASP A 66 5.39 -16.03 9.93
CA ASP A 66 5.42 -17.45 9.57
C ASP A 66 4.89 -17.74 8.16
N THR A 67 4.31 -16.75 7.50
CA THR A 67 3.86 -16.87 6.12
C THR A 67 4.97 -16.41 5.18
N PRO A 68 5.64 -17.32 4.46
CA PRO A 68 6.67 -16.93 3.51
C PRO A 68 6.11 -15.98 2.45
N ASP A 69 6.73 -14.82 2.28
CA ASP A 69 6.46 -13.93 1.16
C ASP A 69 7.48 -14.23 0.04
N PRO A 70 7.06 -14.87 -1.08
CA PRO A 70 7.98 -15.22 -2.16
C PRO A 70 8.66 -13.99 -2.78
N ALA A 71 8.01 -12.83 -2.73
CA ALA A 71 8.57 -11.59 -3.24
C ALA A 71 9.71 -11.08 -2.36
N GLU A 72 9.68 -11.35 -1.05
CA GLU A 72 10.74 -10.95 -0.10
C GLU A 72 12.05 -11.70 -0.35
N ALA A 73 11.99 -12.97 -0.69
CA ALA A 73 13.18 -13.80 -0.96
C ALA A 73 14.04 -13.30 -2.14
N THR A 74 13.48 -12.48 -3.02
CA THR A 74 14.16 -11.92 -4.19
C THR A 74 14.74 -10.53 -3.96
N ILE A 75 14.47 -9.90 -2.81
CA ILE A 75 14.92 -8.55 -2.50
C ILE A 75 16.38 -8.57 -2.06
N THR A 76 17.15 -7.68 -2.66
CA THR A 76 18.54 -7.43 -2.27
C THR A 76 18.72 -5.96 -1.90
N PRO A 77 19.67 -5.63 -1.01
CA PRO A 77 19.97 -4.24 -0.67
C PRO A 77 20.17 -3.36 -1.92
N GLY A 78 19.49 -2.23 -1.97
CA GLY A 78 19.52 -1.31 -3.10
C GLY A 78 18.67 -1.72 -4.31
N ARG A 79 17.82 -2.74 -4.20
CA ARG A 79 16.92 -3.20 -5.28
C ARG A 79 15.50 -3.49 -4.82
N ASP A 80 15.07 -2.87 -3.73
CA ASP A 80 13.70 -3.02 -3.23
C ASP A 80 12.75 -2.08 -3.97
N PRO A 81 11.74 -2.60 -4.69
CA PRO A 81 10.78 -1.75 -5.40
C PRO A 81 9.94 -0.82 -4.51
N LEU A 82 9.92 -1.01 -3.20
CA LEU A 82 9.25 -0.10 -2.26
C LEU A 82 9.94 1.25 -2.15
N TYR A 83 11.24 1.31 -2.42
CA TYR A 83 12.03 2.54 -2.34
C TYR A 83 12.22 3.21 -3.70
N SER A 84 12.36 4.53 -3.69
CA SER A 84 12.72 5.31 -4.88
C SER A 84 14.09 4.88 -5.41
N ARG A 85 14.38 5.20 -6.67
CA ARG A 85 15.68 4.89 -7.28
C ARG A 85 16.85 5.50 -6.50
N THR A 86 16.68 6.75 -6.04
CA THR A 86 17.71 7.43 -5.24
C THR A 86 17.92 6.71 -3.91
N MET A 87 16.85 6.41 -3.17
CA MET A 87 16.95 5.69 -1.90
C MET A 87 17.58 4.30 -2.09
N ASN A 88 17.18 3.56 -3.12
CA ASN A 88 17.82 2.28 -3.46
C ASN A 88 19.31 2.41 -3.74
N ALA A 89 19.74 3.45 -4.47
CA ALA A 89 21.15 3.68 -4.72
C ALA A 89 21.93 3.89 -3.42
N LEU A 90 21.37 4.69 -2.50
CA LEU A 90 21.97 4.98 -1.18
C LEU A 90 22.04 3.72 -0.29
N ILE A 91 20.97 2.94 -0.22
CA ILE A 91 20.95 1.65 0.51
C ILE A 91 22.01 0.70 -0.06
N GLY A 92 22.15 0.66 -1.39
CA GLY A 92 23.19 -0.15 -2.03
C GLY A 92 24.62 0.33 -1.74
N VAL A 93 24.83 1.63 -1.56
CA VAL A 93 26.15 2.17 -1.12
C VAL A 93 26.41 1.74 0.33
N ASP A 94 25.46 1.91 1.22
CA ASP A 94 25.57 1.54 2.63
C ASP A 94 25.97 0.06 2.81
N ASP A 95 25.26 -0.84 2.09
CA ASP A 95 25.55 -2.27 2.12
C ASP A 95 26.98 -2.60 1.61
N ARG A 96 27.41 -1.96 0.51
CA ARG A 96 28.78 -2.15 -0.02
C ARG A 96 29.84 -1.64 0.95
N GLU A 97 29.64 -0.45 1.53
CA GLU A 97 30.57 0.14 2.49
C GLU A 97 30.67 -0.70 3.77
N ALA A 98 29.56 -1.21 4.27
CA ALA A 98 29.52 -2.12 5.42
C ALA A 98 30.32 -3.39 5.13
N LYS A 99 30.12 -4.03 3.98
CA LYS A 99 30.88 -5.20 3.54
C LYS A 99 32.38 -4.92 3.44
N ARG A 100 32.74 -3.78 2.83
CA ARG A 100 34.14 -3.35 2.70
C ARG A 100 34.82 -3.14 4.06
N LYS A 101 34.08 -2.54 5.01
CA LYS A 101 34.58 -2.27 6.38
C LYS A 101 34.41 -3.44 7.33
N LYS A 102 33.74 -4.50 6.91
CA LYS A 102 33.37 -5.66 7.75
C LYS A 102 32.57 -5.24 8.98
N THR A 103 31.61 -4.35 8.80
CA THR A 103 30.70 -3.84 9.82
C THR A 103 29.26 -4.11 9.42
N ALA A 104 28.31 -3.89 10.32
CA ALA A 104 26.89 -3.83 9.95
C ALA A 104 26.60 -2.59 9.09
N PRO A 105 25.67 -2.66 8.13
CA PRO A 105 25.20 -1.48 7.42
C PRO A 105 24.49 -0.51 8.38
N ARG A 106 24.41 0.75 7.98
CA ARG A 106 23.66 1.77 8.74
C ARG A 106 22.18 1.40 8.81
N LEU A 107 21.63 0.96 7.68
CA LEU A 107 20.27 0.42 7.61
C LEU A 107 20.27 -1.08 7.91
N ASN A 108 20.33 -1.43 9.20
CA ASN A 108 20.26 -2.81 9.69
C ASN A 108 18.95 -3.14 10.44
N TYR A 109 17.89 -2.38 10.19
CA TYR A 109 16.56 -2.51 10.80
C TYR A 109 15.49 -2.22 9.75
N ASP A 110 14.24 -2.58 10.02
CA ASP A 110 13.11 -2.18 9.18
C ASP A 110 12.73 -0.72 9.49
N PRO A 111 12.95 0.23 8.55
CA PRO A 111 12.68 1.64 8.81
C PRO A 111 11.18 1.96 8.93
N ILE A 112 10.28 1.06 8.48
CA ILE A 112 8.83 1.30 8.54
C ILE A 112 8.30 1.14 9.96
N CYS A 113 8.80 0.18 10.72
CA CYS A 113 8.46 0.05 12.13
C CYS A 113 9.51 0.68 13.07
N ALA A 114 10.61 1.22 12.53
CA ALA A 114 11.79 1.65 13.28
C ALA A 114 12.31 0.54 14.22
N CYS A 115 12.25 -0.71 13.81
CA CYS A 115 12.46 -1.88 14.64
C CYS A 115 13.20 -2.99 13.91
N GLN A 116 13.72 -3.97 14.66
CA GLN A 116 14.17 -5.25 14.13
C GLN A 116 13.02 -6.27 14.13
N ASP A 117 12.20 -6.21 15.18
CA ASP A 117 11.01 -7.05 15.32
C ASP A 117 9.81 -6.20 15.73
N ALA A 118 8.69 -6.42 15.04
CA ALA A 118 7.42 -5.81 15.40
C ALA A 118 6.70 -6.70 16.42
N GLU A 119 6.23 -6.10 17.52
CA GLU A 119 5.42 -6.77 18.53
C GLU A 119 4.26 -5.89 18.93
N ALA A 120 3.05 -6.47 18.97
CA ALA A 120 1.81 -5.74 19.23
C ALA A 120 1.68 -4.47 18.36
N PHE A 121 2.12 -4.59 17.08
CA PHE A 121 2.14 -3.49 16.14
C PHE A 121 0.74 -3.07 15.76
N ALA A 122 0.46 -1.77 15.77
CA ALA A 122 -0.84 -1.22 15.37
C ALA A 122 -0.69 0.16 14.72
N LEU A 123 -1.15 0.29 13.49
CA LEU A 123 -1.27 1.59 12.82
C LEU A 123 -2.37 2.41 13.51
N ARG A 124 -2.06 3.63 13.94
CA ARG A 124 -2.96 4.56 14.62
C ARG A 124 -3.56 5.59 13.68
N SER A 125 -2.73 6.26 12.90
CA SER A 125 -3.19 7.27 11.93
C SER A 125 -2.25 7.40 10.75
N VAL A 126 -2.83 7.83 9.62
CA VAL A 126 -2.13 8.20 8.39
C VAL A 126 -2.71 9.53 7.95
N ASN A 127 -1.88 10.57 7.88
CA ASN A 127 -2.25 11.91 7.44
C ASN A 127 -1.40 12.29 6.23
N MET A 128 -2.01 12.33 5.05
CA MET A 128 -1.31 12.63 3.80
C MET A 128 -1.46 14.11 3.42
N THR A 129 -0.34 14.72 3.03
CA THR A 129 -0.28 16.04 2.42
C THR A 129 0.31 15.92 1.01
N PRO A 130 -0.49 16.07 -0.04
CA PRO A 130 0.01 16.10 -1.41
C PRO A 130 0.91 17.33 -1.61
N GLU A 131 2.10 17.14 -2.19
CA GLU A 131 3.00 18.23 -2.56
C GLU A 131 2.91 18.53 -4.07
N SER A 132 2.68 17.48 -4.86
CA SER A 132 2.47 17.54 -6.31
C SER A 132 1.76 16.26 -6.78
N PRO A 133 1.40 16.12 -8.07
CA PRO A 133 0.88 14.87 -8.62
C PRO A 133 1.82 13.67 -8.47
N GLN A 134 3.12 13.90 -8.23
CA GLN A 134 4.15 12.88 -8.13
C GLN A 134 4.87 12.87 -6.78
N ALA A 135 4.49 13.73 -5.82
CA ALA A 135 5.13 13.79 -4.51
C ALA A 135 4.10 14.00 -3.39
N ALA A 136 4.30 13.33 -2.28
CA ALA A 136 3.49 13.48 -1.08
C ALA A 136 4.33 13.32 0.18
N THR A 137 3.90 14.02 1.23
CA THR A 137 4.38 13.81 2.59
C THR A 137 3.28 13.12 3.39
N VAL A 138 3.62 12.08 4.13
CA VAL A 138 2.67 11.31 4.94
C VAL A 138 3.17 11.21 6.36
N GLU A 139 2.42 11.79 7.30
CA GLU A 139 2.65 11.58 8.73
C GLU A 139 1.95 10.32 9.19
N VAL A 140 2.67 9.45 9.86
CA VAL A 140 2.18 8.18 10.37
C VAL A 140 2.41 8.09 11.87
N VAL A 141 1.38 7.66 12.60
CA VAL A 141 1.49 7.27 14.01
C VAL A 141 1.16 5.80 14.11
N PHE A 142 2.00 5.05 14.79
CA PHE A 142 1.82 3.62 15.04
C PHE A 142 2.29 3.25 16.44
N ALA A 143 1.75 2.18 17.00
CA ALA A 143 2.25 1.57 18.23
C ALA A 143 3.14 0.39 17.89
N ASN A 144 4.24 0.21 18.62
CA ASN A 144 5.09 -0.97 18.61
C ASN A 144 5.63 -1.20 20.02
N HIS A 145 5.65 -2.44 20.49
CA HIS A 145 6.03 -2.78 21.88
C HIS A 145 5.30 -1.93 22.95
N GLY A 146 4.03 -1.60 22.69
CA GLY A 146 3.20 -0.79 23.60
C GLY A 146 3.53 0.70 23.66
N GLN A 147 4.43 1.19 22.78
CA GLN A 147 4.79 2.61 22.67
C GLN A 147 4.32 3.20 21.35
N ASP A 148 3.84 4.44 21.39
CA ASP A 148 3.48 5.17 20.18
C ASP A 148 4.73 5.83 19.56
N HIS A 149 4.85 5.66 18.26
CA HIS A 149 5.89 6.21 17.40
C HIS A 149 5.28 7.11 16.35
N ARG A 150 6.02 8.14 15.95
CA ARG A 150 5.66 9.02 14.84
C ARG A 150 6.76 9.00 13.79
N GLN A 151 6.36 8.89 12.53
CA GLN A 151 7.26 9.00 11.39
C GLN A 151 6.66 9.88 10.32
N THR A 152 7.52 10.48 9.50
CA THR A 152 7.12 11.17 8.28
C THR A 152 7.75 10.45 7.09
N LEU A 153 6.91 9.97 6.17
CA LEU A 153 7.37 9.39 4.91
C LEU A 153 7.33 10.46 3.81
N LYS A 154 8.42 10.61 3.07
CA LYS A 154 8.43 11.32 1.79
C LYS A 154 8.22 10.30 0.69
N LEU A 155 7.21 10.53 -0.13
CA LEU A 155 6.84 9.62 -1.22
C LEU A 155 7.06 10.28 -2.57
N LEU A 156 7.53 9.49 -3.54
CA LEU A 156 7.64 9.87 -4.94
C LEU A 156 6.92 8.83 -5.81
N LYS A 157 6.20 9.30 -6.83
CA LYS A 157 5.63 8.45 -7.86
C LYS A 157 6.63 8.25 -8.98
N GLU A 158 7.16 7.03 -9.11
CA GLU A 158 8.09 6.65 -10.18
C GLU A 158 7.42 5.62 -11.10
N GLY A 159 7.12 6.04 -12.33
CA GLY A 159 6.28 5.27 -13.23
C GLY A 159 4.85 5.16 -12.67
N PRO A 160 4.23 3.98 -12.65
CA PRO A 160 2.87 3.82 -12.12
C PRO A 160 2.81 3.79 -10.58
N MET A 161 3.94 3.60 -9.89
CA MET A 161 3.98 3.20 -8.48
C MET A 161 4.50 4.31 -7.56
N TRP A 162 3.84 4.52 -6.42
CA TRP A 162 4.37 5.29 -5.30
C TRP A 162 5.50 4.54 -4.59
N ARG A 163 6.54 5.26 -4.18
CA ARG A 163 7.76 4.73 -3.57
C ARG A 163 8.21 5.60 -2.42
N ILE A 164 8.91 5.00 -1.46
CA ILE A 164 9.50 5.69 -0.32
C ILE A 164 10.77 6.41 -0.80
N ALA A 165 10.78 7.73 -0.69
CA ALA A 165 11.95 8.57 -0.99
C ALA A 165 12.73 8.91 0.28
N ASP A 166 12.06 8.98 1.44
CA ASP A 166 12.69 9.18 2.74
C ASP A 166 11.79 8.67 3.87
N VAL A 167 12.41 8.32 4.99
CA VAL A 167 11.77 8.04 6.27
C VAL A 167 12.39 8.94 7.33
N ILE A 168 11.60 9.80 7.92
CA ILE A 168 12.03 10.76 8.94
C ILE A 168 11.45 10.31 10.28
N ASP A 169 12.29 10.11 11.28
CA ASP A 169 11.90 9.65 12.61
C ASP A 169 11.23 10.75 13.45
N ASP A 170 10.82 10.41 14.67
CA ASP A 170 10.17 11.30 15.64
C ASP A 170 11.07 12.45 16.12
N LYS A 171 12.38 12.36 15.90
CA LYS A 171 13.38 13.39 16.21
C LYS A 171 13.71 14.26 15.02
N GLY A 172 13.05 14.06 13.89
CA GLY A 172 13.29 14.78 12.64
C GLY A 172 14.52 14.30 11.87
N LYS A 173 15.05 13.12 12.19
CA LYS A 173 16.22 12.56 11.53
C LYS A 173 15.82 11.83 10.25
N SER A 174 16.36 12.25 9.12
CA SER A 174 16.15 11.68 7.79
C SER A 174 17.06 10.48 7.56
N LEU A 175 16.47 9.37 7.15
CA LEU A 175 17.23 8.19 6.70
C LEU A 175 17.99 8.49 5.40
N HIS A 176 17.36 9.23 4.47
CA HIS A 176 17.99 9.66 3.22
C HIS A 176 19.30 10.42 3.50
N ASP A 177 19.26 11.40 4.42
CA ASP A 177 20.43 12.23 4.72
C ASP A 177 21.54 11.43 5.43
N ASP A 178 21.16 10.50 6.33
CA ASP A 178 22.11 9.58 6.95
C ASP A 178 22.86 8.74 5.91
N LEU A 179 22.13 8.19 4.93
CA LEU A 179 22.71 7.37 3.88
C LEU A 179 23.51 8.20 2.86
N MET A 180 23.08 9.43 2.58
CA MET A 180 23.85 10.41 1.77
C MET A 180 25.21 10.69 2.41
N ALA A 181 25.26 10.94 3.71
CA ALA A 181 26.52 11.19 4.43
C ALA A 181 27.49 10.00 4.38
N ILE A 182 26.99 8.77 4.19
CA ILE A 182 27.82 7.59 3.93
C ILE A 182 28.32 7.59 2.49
N ALA A 183 27.43 7.88 1.54
CA ALA A 183 27.76 7.87 0.12
C ALA A 183 28.81 8.92 -0.25
N GLU A 184 28.75 10.11 0.35
CA GLU A 184 29.73 11.18 0.15
C GLU A 184 31.16 10.81 0.61
N LYS A 185 31.27 9.89 1.58
CA LYS A 185 32.55 9.42 2.13
C LYS A 185 33.02 8.12 1.49
N ALA A 186 32.20 7.50 0.64
CA ALA A 186 32.56 6.26 -0.04
C ALA A 186 33.61 6.55 -1.12
N PRO A 187 34.63 5.71 -1.28
CA PRO A 187 35.56 5.86 -2.39
C PRO A 187 34.87 5.63 -3.72
N SER A 188 35.23 6.42 -4.71
CA SER A 188 34.80 6.30 -6.11
C SER A 188 35.37 5.05 -6.78
#